data_f1b37c51591148c66acff06ebae694f4
#
_entry.id   f1b37c51591148c66acff06ebae694f4
#
_cell.length_a   1.000
_cell.length_b   1.000
_cell.length_c   1.000
_cell.angle_alpha   90.00
_cell.angle_beta   90.00
_cell.angle_gamma   90.00
#
_symmetry.space_group_name_H-M   'P 1'
#
loop_
_entity.id
_entity.type
_entity.pdbx_description
1 polymer ?
#
loop_
_entity_poly.entity_id
_entity_poly.type
_entity_poly.pdbx_seq_one_letter_code
_entity_poly.pdbx_strand_id
1 'polypeptide(L)'
;MTYTGNVLVGMQTGDDAGVYKISDDVAIVQTVDIITPIVDNPFVFGKIAAVNSISDIYAMGGTPITALNIVCFPVTTFAMDVLEKILLGGLQTLQQTGIQLIGG
;
A
#
# COMPACT_ATOMS: atom_id res chain seq x y z
N MET A 1 -4.70 15.37 18.34
CA MET A 1 -5.15 13.96 18.22
C MET A 1 -4.59 13.13 19.37
N THR A 2 -5.42 12.33 19.99
CA THR A 2 -5.03 11.50 21.14
C THR A 2 -5.06 10.04 20.75
N TYR A 3 -3.96 9.33 21.00
CA TYR A 3 -3.86 7.90 20.74
C TYR A 3 -3.97 7.10 22.03
N THR A 4 -4.43 5.86 21.92
CA THR A 4 -4.35 4.89 23.02
C THR A 4 -2.91 4.42 23.18
N GLY A 5 -2.58 3.77 24.32
CA GLY A 5 -1.25 3.23 24.56
C GLY A 5 -0.78 2.15 23.59
N ASN A 6 -1.71 1.59 22.75
CA ASN A 6 -1.37 0.57 21.76
C ASN A 6 -0.81 1.16 20.46
N VAL A 7 -0.95 2.46 20.24
CA VAL A 7 -0.35 3.11 19.07
C VAL A 7 1.12 3.40 19.39
N LEU A 8 2.01 2.64 18.76
CA LEU A 8 3.45 2.76 18.97
C LEU A 8 4.07 3.85 18.08
N VAL A 9 3.59 3.94 16.82
CA VAL A 9 4.00 4.96 15.86
C VAL A 9 2.75 5.51 15.20
N GLY A 10 2.55 6.81 15.26
CA GLY A 10 1.40 7.47 14.70
C GLY A 10 1.78 8.75 13.95
N MET A 11 0.79 9.58 13.69
CA MET A 11 0.97 10.79 12.88
C MET A 11 1.92 11.81 13.51
N GLN A 12 2.05 11.83 14.83
CA GLN A 12 2.88 12.82 15.51
C GLN A 12 4.36 12.67 15.18
N THR A 13 4.83 11.48 14.85
CA THR A 13 6.25 11.23 14.58
C THR A 13 6.65 11.45 13.13
N GLY A 14 5.68 11.51 12.21
CA GLY A 14 5.95 11.69 10.79
C GLY A 14 6.66 10.51 10.13
N ASP A 15 6.56 9.32 10.69
CA ASP A 15 7.17 8.12 10.13
C ASP A 15 6.42 7.59 8.91
N ASP A 16 7.04 6.66 8.17
CA ASP A 16 6.53 6.13 6.90
C ASP A 16 5.25 5.31 7.06
N ALA A 17 4.99 4.77 8.25
CA ALA A 17 3.81 3.96 8.52
C ALA A 17 3.38 4.10 9.97
N GLY A 18 2.13 3.74 10.25
CA GLY A 18 1.62 3.63 11.61
C GLY A 18 1.90 2.25 12.20
N VAL A 19 2.17 2.19 13.49
CA VAL A 19 2.40 0.93 14.21
C VAL A 19 1.44 0.82 15.39
N TYR A 20 0.70 -0.27 15.44
CA TYR A 20 -0.29 -0.53 16.48
C TYR A 20 0.01 -1.85 17.18
N LYS A 21 0.16 -1.82 18.50
CA LYS A 21 0.44 -3.00 19.31
C LYS A 21 -0.83 -3.84 19.49
N ILE A 22 -0.79 -5.10 19.07
CA ILE A 22 -1.89 -6.06 19.25
C ILE A 22 -1.72 -6.84 20.56
N SER A 23 -0.50 -7.27 20.84
CA SER A 23 -0.15 -8.01 22.07
C SER A 23 1.28 -7.66 22.46
N ASP A 24 1.78 -8.23 23.54
CA ASP A 24 3.17 -7.95 23.97
C ASP A 24 4.20 -8.35 22.91
N ASP A 25 3.88 -9.34 22.07
CA ASP A 25 4.80 -9.91 21.10
C ASP A 25 4.47 -9.51 19.65
N VAL A 26 3.31 -8.87 19.39
CA VAL A 26 2.82 -8.62 18.04
C VAL A 26 2.37 -7.17 17.87
N ALA A 27 2.85 -6.55 16.82
CA ALA A 27 2.38 -5.23 16.37
C ALA A 27 2.00 -5.28 14.90
N ILE A 28 1.03 -4.45 14.52
CA ILE A 28 0.62 -4.24 13.14
C ILE A 28 1.27 -2.96 12.63
N VAL A 29 1.89 -3.05 11.46
CA VAL A 29 2.40 -1.90 10.71
C VAL A 29 1.48 -1.68 9.53
N GLN A 30 0.95 -0.46 9.39
CA GLN A 30 -0.01 -0.13 8.34
C GLN A 30 0.41 1.15 7.62
N THR A 31 0.29 1.14 6.31
CA THR A 31 0.50 2.32 5.48
C THR A 31 -0.53 2.39 4.37
N VAL A 32 -0.81 3.59 3.92
CA VAL A 32 -1.54 3.85 2.69
C VAL A 32 -0.93 5.08 2.02
N ASP A 33 -0.58 4.92 0.75
CA ASP A 33 -0.10 6.01 -0.09
C ASP A 33 -0.91 6.07 -1.37
N ILE A 34 -1.30 7.28 -1.75
CA ILE A 34 -1.98 7.52 -3.03
C ILE A 34 -0.99 8.28 -3.91
N ILE A 35 -0.66 7.69 -5.04
CA ILE A 35 0.25 8.32 -6.00
C ILE A 35 -0.50 8.65 -7.30
N THR A 36 -0.09 9.74 -7.93
CA THR A 36 -0.58 10.09 -9.25
C THR A 36 0.29 9.41 -10.31
N PRO A 37 -0.24 9.20 -11.54
CA PRO A 37 0.55 8.56 -12.61
C PRO A 37 1.80 9.36 -12.94
N ILE A 38 2.96 8.73 -12.80
CA ILE A 38 4.27 9.33 -13.10
C ILE A 38 4.92 8.72 -14.34
N VAL A 39 4.30 7.66 -14.90
CA VAL A 39 4.75 7.01 -16.14
C VAL A 39 3.54 6.73 -17.02
N ASP A 40 3.75 6.64 -18.34
CA ASP A 40 2.68 6.44 -19.31
C ASP A 40 2.22 4.99 -19.40
N ASN A 41 3.04 4.03 -18.99
CA ASN A 41 2.70 2.61 -19.04
C ASN A 41 1.86 2.23 -17.83
N PRO A 42 0.57 1.87 -18.00
CA PRO A 42 -0.31 1.58 -16.88
C PRO A 42 0.12 0.37 -16.07
N PHE A 43 0.66 -0.67 -16.69
CA PHE A 43 1.16 -1.84 -15.98
C PHE A 43 2.34 -1.48 -15.07
N VAL A 44 3.28 -0.69 -15.58
CA VAL A 44 4.45 -0.22 -14.81
C VAL A 44 4.01 0.71 -13.68
N PHE A 45 3.01 1.56 -13.92
CA PHE A 45 2.47 2.43 -12.87
C PHE A 45 1.90 1.60 -11.71
N GLY A 46 1.15 0.53 -12.01
CA GLY A 46 0.63 -0.37 -10.98
C GLY A 46 1.74 -1.02 -10.15
N LYS A 47 2.82 -1.44 -10.82
CA LYS A 47 4.00 -1.99 -10.12
C LYS A 47 4.64 -0.96 -9.19
N ILE A 48 4.80 0.28 -9.66
CA ILE A 48 5.38 1.37 -8.85
C ILE A 48 4.51 1.66 -7.63
N ALA A 49 3.19 1.71 -7.80
CA ALA A 49 2.28 1.95 -6.69
C ALA A 49 2.43 0.88 -5.59
N ALA A 50 2.49 -0.40 -5.99
CA ALA A 50 2.67 -1.49 -5.05
C ALA A 50 4.03 -1.42 -4.35
N VAL A 51 5.11 -1.20 -5.10
CA VAL A 51 6.47 -1.10 -4.53
C VAL A 51 6.56 0.07 -3.55
N ASN A 52 5.95 1.20 -3.88
CA ASN A 52 5.97 2.37 -2.99
C ASN A 52 5.34 2.05 -1.63
N SER A 53 4.19 1.40 -1.62
CA SER A 53 3.54 1.02 -0.35
C SER A 53 4.32 -0.04 0.41
N ILE A 54 4.86 -1.04 -0.30
CA ILE A 54 5.66 -2.11 0.31
C ILE A 54 6.91 -1.54 0.98
N SER A 55 7.57 -0.58 0.34
CA SER A 55 8.80 0.00 0.89
C SER A 55 8.56 0.74 2.19
N ASP A 56 7.39 1.35 2.38
CA ASP A 56 7.04 2.01 3.64
C ASP A 56 6.97 1.01 4.79
N ILE A 57 6.46 -0.20 4.55
CA ILE A 57 6.42 -1.26 5.56
C ILE A 57 7.84 -1.74 5.90
N TYR A 58 8.68 -1.98 4.89
CA TYR A 58 10.06 -2.38 5.13
C TYR A 58 10.86 -1.30 5.87
N ALA A 59 10.62 -0.03 5.55
CA ALA A 59 11.29 1.10 6.23
C ALA A 59 11.02 1.11 7.73
N MET A 60 9.86 0.60 8.16
CA MET A 60 9.49 0.49 9.58
C MET A 60 9.89 -0.85 10.20
N GLY A 61 10.65 -1.68 9.50
CA GLY A 61 11.06 -3.00 9.98
C GLY A 61 9.98 -4.05 9.95
N GLY A 62 8.87 -3.78 9.28
CA GLY A 62 7.75 -4.72 9.18
C GLY A 62 7.93 -5.72 8.04
N THR A 63 7.09 -6.75 8.07
CA THR A 63 6.98 -7.74 7.00
C THR A 63 5.60 -7.61 6.37
N PRO A 64 5.50 -7.20 5.08
CA PRO A 64 4.19 -7.08 4.43
C PRO A 64 3.58 -8.47 4.21
N ILE A 65 2.31 -8.64 4.56
CA ILE A 65 1.60 -9.91 4.40
C ILE A 65 0.31 -9.78 3.62
N THR A 66 -0.39 -8.66 3.74
CA THR A 66 -1.62 -8.40 3.01
C THR A 66 -1.62 -7.00 2.43
N ALA A 67 -2.43 -6.79 1.39
CA ALA A 67 -2.60 -5.51 0.74
C ALA A 67 -4.07 -5.29 0.35
N LEU A 68 -4.44 -4.03 0.23
CA LEU A 68 -5.73 -3.57 -0.29
C LEU A 68 -5.48 -2.58 -1.41
N ASN A 69 -6.32 -2.58 -2.44
CA ASN A 69 -6.30 -1.56 -3.47
C ASN A 69 -7.26 -0.42 -3.12
N ILE A 70 -6.78 0.82 -3.26
CA ILE A 70 -7.62 2.01 -3.27
C ILE A 70 -7.44 2.64 -4.64
N VAL A 71 -8.54 2.75 -5.41
CA VAL A 71 -8.49 3.19 -6.79
C VAL A 71 -9.45 4.34 -7.02
N CYS A 72 -8.91 5.46 -7.53
CA CYS A 72 -9.68 6.58 -8.04
C CYS A 72 -9.36 6.71 -9.53
N PHE A 73 -10.25 6.20 -10.38
CA PHE A 73 -9.99 6.08 -11.81
C PHE A 73 -11.00 6.91 -12.62
N PRO A 74 -10.54 7.78 -13.53
CA PRO A 74 -11.44 8.62 -14.34
C PRO A 74 -12.05 7.81 -15.47
N VAL A 75 -13.13 7.07 -15.18
CA VAL A 75 -13.77 6.14 -16.11
C VAL A 75 -14.33 6.82 -17.36
N THR A 76 -14.58 8.13 -17.32
CA THR A 76 -15.07 8.90 -18.48
C THR A 76 -13.95 9.38 -19.39
N THR A 77 -12.70 9.35 -18.93
CA THR A 77 -11.52 9.86 -19.65
C THR A 77 -10.70 8.75 -20.29
N PHE A 78 -10.55 7.63 -19.57
CA PHE A 78 -9.73 6.50 -20.01
C PHE A 78 -10.57 5.24 -20.16
N ALA A 79 -10.13 4.33 -21.04
CA ALA A 79 -10.76 3.02 -21.19
C ALA A 79 -10.47 2.13 -19.99
N MET A 80 -11.40 1.23 -19.68
CA MET A 80 -11.28 0.33 -18.53
C MET A 80 -10.11 -0.65 -18.62
N ASP A 81 -9.61 -0.93 -19.83
CA ASP A 81 -8.43 -1.76 -20.00
C ASP A 81 -7.16 -1.11 -19.42
N VAL A 82 -7.11 0.22 -19.34
CA VAL A 82 -6.03 0.93 -18.67
C VAL A 82 -6.03 0.61 -17.16
N LEU A 83 -7.20 0.67 -16.52
CA LEU A 83 -7.34 0.29 -15.12
C LEU A 83 -6.95 -1.16 -14.89
N GLU A 84 -7.39 -2.05 -15.77
CA GLU A 84 -7.06 -3.48 -15.68
C GLU A 84 -5.55 -3.70 -15.68
N LYS A 85 -4.82 -3.01 -16.56
CA LYS A 85 -3.36 -3.12 -16.63
C LYS A 85 -2.68 -2.58 -15.36
N ILE A 86 -3.20 -1.50 -14.78
CA ILE A 86 -2.69 -0.95 -13.52
C ILE A 86 -2.85 -1.99 -12.42
N LEU A 87 -4.04 -2.58 -12.29
CA LEU A 87 -4.31 -3.58 -11.27
C LEU A 87 -3.46 -4.84 -11.45
N LEU A 88 -3.25 -5.28 -12.70
CA LEU A 88 -2.39 -6.42 -12.99
C LEU A 88 -0.93 -6.16 -12.61
N GLY A 89 -0.42 -4.97 -12.87
CA GLY A 89 0.94 -4.59 -12.48
C GLY A 89 1.14 -4.65 -10.97
N GLY A 90 0.19 -4.11 -10.22
CA GLY A 90 0.22 -4.18 -8.76
C GLY A 90 0.14 -5.61 -8.26
N LEU A 91 -0.80 -6.41 -8.81
CA LEU A 91 -0.98 -7.80 -8.40
C LEU A 91 0.28 -8.64 -8.67
N GLN A 92 0.92 -8.47 -9.82
CA GLN A 92 2.15 -9.19 -10.13
C GLN A 92 3.25 -8.89 -9.10
N THR A 93 3.41 -7.62 -8.72
CA THR A 93 4.38 -7.23 -7.69
C THR A 93 4.07 -7.89 -6.35
N LEU A 94 2.81 -7.90 -5.94
CA LEU A 94 2.39 -8.54 -4.70
C LEU A 94 2.65 -10.05 -4.73
N GLN A 95 2.34 -10.71 -5.84
CA GLN A 95 2.57 -12.16 -6.00
C GLN A 95 4.05 -12.52 -5.92
N GLN A 96 4.91 -11.71 -6.54
CA GLN A 96 6.36 -11.93 -6.52
C GLN A 96 6.94 -11.80 -5.10
N THR A 97 6.33 -11.00 -4.25
CA THR A 97 6.79 -10.79 -2.87
C THR A 97 6.02 -11.60 -1.84
N GLY A 98 5.08 -12.44 -2.28
CA GLY A 98 4.30 -13.30 -1.38
C GLY A 98 3.23 -12.58 -0.57
N ILE A 99 2.85 -11.38 -0.98
CA ILE A 99 1.83 -10.58 -0.32
C ILE A 99 0.46 -10.89 -0.94
N GLN A 100 -0.56 -11.09 -0.10
CA GLN A 100 -1.90 -11.41 -0.57
C GLN A 100 -2.77 -10.16 -0.68
N LEU A 101 -3.36 -9.96 -1.85
CA LEU A 101 -4.36 -8.92 -2.06
C LEU A 101 -5.70 -9.42 -1.52
N ILE A 102 -6.25 -8.74 -0.50
CA ILE A 102 -7.45 -9.21 0.19
C ILE A 102 -8.68 -8.35 -0.03
N GLY A 103 -8.58 -7.29 -0.82
CA GLY A 103 -9.74 -6.44 -1.13
C GLY A 103 -9.36 -5.18 -1.88
N GLY A 104 -10.37 -4.38 -2.14
CA GLY A 104 -10.23 -3.10 -2.82
C GLY A 104 -10.74 -3.07 -4.24
#